data_c257f4b07a2e4847ef904acb3d36546f
#
_entry.id   c257f4b07a2e4847ef904acb3d36546f
#
_cell.length_a   1.000
_cell.length_b   1.000
_cell.length_c   1.000
_cell.angle_alpha   90.00
_cell.angle_beta   90.00
_cell.angle_gamma   90.00
#
_symmetry.space_group_name_H-M   'P 1'
#
loop_
_entity.id
_entity.type
_entity.pdbx_description
1 polymer ?
#
loop_
_entity_poly.entity_id
_entity_poly.type
_entity_poly.pdbx_seq_one_letter_code
_entity_poly.pdbx_strand_id
1 'polypeptide(L)'
;MLIGVVGKANVGKSTFFKAATLAEVEIANYPFTTIKPNHGTGFIKVDCVDKEFNVKCNPRFGYCLDGKRFVPIELIDVAGLVPGAHEGKGMGNQFLDDLNQADVLIHIIDASGSTNEKGEPVVALSYDPSNDIKFLEHELDMWYLRLIQKGWEKFARTVNQEKPELHKAVAKQLSSLRVTEDLAKETIEKLNLDKDLMKWDRNMLLKVAIELRRATKPMLIACNKMDVKGAYENFERLKKEFVQYNLIPCSAESELALREAARHSLIDYTAGENGFKIKSEQLTEKQKNALNFIKTEILEKYGSTGVQQVLDKAVFELLKYIAIFPGGVGKLQDQHGNYIPDCFLMPPNSTALDFAFKLHTDIGNNFIKAIDVRSRRPVGKDYILKNRDVIEIATSK
;
A
#
# COMPACT_ATOMS: atom_id res chain seq x y z
N MET A 1 -6.78 0.64 -6.50
CA MET A 1 -5.49 0.77 -5.80
C MET A 1 -4.87 -0.60 -5.71
N LEU A 2 -3.64 -0.73 -6.16
CA LEU A 2 -2.89 -1.98 -6.20
C LEU A 2 -1.60 -1.82 -5.40
N ILE A 3 -1.35 -2.70 -4.46
CA ILE A 3 -0.14 -2.71 -3.63
C ILE A 3 0.77 -3.85 -4.10
N GLY A 4 2.02 -3.53 -4.46
CA GLY A 4 3.03 -4.51 -4.84
C GLY A 4 3.81 -5.00 -3.62
N VAL A 5 3.80 -6.31 -3.37
CA VAL A 5 4.63 -6.94 -2.35
C VAL A 5 5.89 -7.49 -3.01
N VAL A 6 7.05 -6.98 -2.63
CA VAL A 6 8.34 -7.30 -3.25
C VAL A 6 9.35 -7.79 -2.22
N GLY A 7 10.34 -8.52 -2.65
CA GLY A 7 11.42 -9.03 -1.81
C GLY A 7 12.12 -10.22 -2.45
N LYS A 8 13.34 -10.52 -2.01
CA LYS A 8 14.07 -11.70 -2.47
C LYS A 8 13.44 -13.02 -2.01
N ALA A 9 13.95 -14.13 -2.47
CA ALA A 9 13.51 -15.45 -2.00
C ALA A 9 13.75 -15.63 -0.48
N ASN A 10 12.87 -16.38 0.18
CA ASN A 10 12.96 -16.81 1.57
C ASN A 10 13.00 -15.71 2.66
N VAL A 11 12.69 -14.46 2.35
CA VAL A 11 12.47 -13.38 3.35
C VAL A 11 11.10 -13.47 4.04
N GLY A 12 10.25 -14.40 3.62
CA GLY A 12 8.89 -14.56 4.14
C GLY A 12 7.82 -13.79 3.34
N LYS A 13 8.11 -13.41 2.07
CA LYS A 13 7.19 -12.69 1.20
C LYS A 13 5.86 -13.42 1.01
N SER A 14 5.89 -14.71 0.65
CA SER A 14 4.67 -15.52 0.46
C SER A 14 3.90 -15.75 1.76
N THR A 15 4.61 -15.86 2.90
CA THR A 15 3.99 -15.94 4.24
C THR A 15 3.27 -14.62 4.55
N PHE A 16 3.92 -13.48 4.31
CA PHE A 16 3.31 -12.16 4.48
C PHE A 16 2.08 -12.01 3.58
N PHE A 17 2.19 -12.36 2.31
CA PHE A 17 1.08 -12.28 1.36
C PHE A 17 -0.11 -13.15 1.81
N LYS A 18 0.16 -14.39 2.21
CA LYS A 18 -0.86 -15.30 2.76
C LYS A 18 -1.49 -14.73 4.02
N ALA A 19 -0.69 -14.24 4.97
CA ALA A 19 -1.19 -13.62 6.19
C ALA A 19 -2.05 -12.37 5.90
N ALA A 20 -1.64 -11.53 4.95
CA ALA A 20 -2.34 -10.31 4.57
C ALA A 20 -3.68 -10.56 3.85
N THR A 21 -3.78 -11.67 3.11
CA THR A 21 -4.96 -12.03 2.29
C THR A 21 -5.90 -13.02 2.96
N LEU A 22 -5.51 -13.62 4.09
CA LEU A 22 -6.37 -14.52 4.84
C LEU A 22 -7.50 -13.74 5.51
N ALA A 23 -8.73 -13.91 5.03
CA ALA A 23 -9.91 -13.30 5.62
C ALA A 23 -10.49 -14.19 6.73
N GLU A 24 -10.95 -13.58 7.83
CA GLU A 24 -11.64 -14.27 8.93
C GLU A 24 -13.07 -14.67 8.57
N VAL A 25 -13.63 -14.06 7.52
CA VAL A 25 -14.99 -14.27 7.04
C VAL A 25 -14.96 -14.66 5.57
N GLU A 26 -15.72 -15.67 5.18
CA GLU A 26 -15.95 -15.98 3.77
C GLU A 26 -16.62 -14.78 3.10
N ILE A 27 -15.87 -14.08 2.26
CA ILE A 27 -16.38 -12.90 1.54
C ILE A 27 -16.98 -13.41 0.23
N ALA A 28 -18.30 -13.68 0.26
CA ALA A 28 -19.08 -13.84 -0.96
C ALA A 28 -19.20 -12.47 -1.65
N ASN A 29 -18.94 -12.44 -2.97
CA ASN A 29 -19.19 -11.30 -3.88
C ASN A 29 -18.26 -10.09 -3.76
N TYR A 30 -16.96 -10.29 -3.98
CA TYR A 30 -16.06 -9.18 -4.24
C TYR A 30 -16.00 -8.87 -5.75
N PRO A 31 -16.03 -7.57 -6.17
CA PRO A 31 -16.11 -7.21 -7.59
C PRO A 31 -14.88 -7.57 -8.44
N PHE A 32 -13.75 -7.95 -7.81
CA PHE A 32 -12.53 -8.39 -8.50
C PHE A 32 -12.42 -9.93 -8.53
N THR A 33 -13.43 -10.60 -9.05
CA THR A 33 -13.52 -12.06 -9.09
C THR A 33 -12.62 -12.72 -10.15
N THR A 34 -11.88 -11.98 -10.95
CA THR A 34 -10.89 -12.56 -11.84
C THR A 34 -9.64 -12.90 -11.03
N ILE A 35 -9.53 -14.15 -10.61
CA ILE A 35 -8.33 -14.69 -9.93
C ILE A 35 -7.18 -14.66 -10.95
N LYS A 36 -6.40 -13.59 -10.92
CA LYS A 36 -5.14 -13.55 -11.64
C LYS A 36 -4.07 -14.26 -10.79
N PRO A 37 -3.16 -15.00 -11.40
CA PRO A 37 -2.01 -15.53 -10.65
C PRO A 37 -1.32 -14.42 -9.87
N ASN A 38 -0.91 -14.69 -8.64
CA ASN A 38 -0.20 -13.76 -7.77
C ASN A 38 -0.99 -12.51 -7.29
N HIS A 39 -2.30 -12.43 -7.51
CA HIS A 39 -3.17 -11.40 -6.95
C HIS A 39 -3.94 -11.93 -5.75
N GLY A 40 -4.19 -11.06 -4.78
CA GLY A 40 -4.99 -11.37 -3.59
C GLY A 40 -5.69 -10.14 -3.05
N THR A 41 -6.72 -10.36 -2.24
CA THR A 41 -7.44 -9.29 -1.54
C THR A 41 -6.92 -9.20 -0.12
N GLY A 42 -6.26 -8.09 0.19
CA GLY A 42 -5.94 -7.70 1.56
C GLY A 42 -6.96 -6.71 2.10
N PHE A 43 -6.83 -6.35 3.37
CA PHE A 43 -7.75 -5.43 4.03
C PHE A 43 -6.97 -4.37 4.80
N ILE A 44 -7.40 -3.12 4.68
CA ILE A 44 -6.92 -2.03 5.53
C ILE A 44 -7.95 -1.74 6.62
N LYS A 45 -7.49 -1.33 7.78
CA LYS A 45 -8.31 -1.07 8.97
C LYS A 45 -8.60 0.41 9.12
N VAL A 46 -9.90 0.75 9.20
CA VAL A 46 -10.42 2.12 9.39
C VAL A 46 -11.36 2.13 10.58
N ASP A 47 -11.32 3.18 11.39
CA ASP A 47 -12.35 3.40 12.41
C ASP A 47 -13.70 3.63 11.73
N CYS A 48 -14.62 2.70 11.93
CA CYS A 48 -15.96 2.80 11.35
C CYS A 48 -16.74 3.95 11.97
N VAL A 49 -17.58 4.56 11.16
CA VAL A 49 -18.44 5.66 11.62
C VAL A 49 -19.76 5.17 12.25
N ASP A 50 -20.02 3.87 12.27
CA ASP A 50 -21.26 3.25 12.76
C ASP A 50 -21.58 3.61 14.22
N LYS A 51 -20.54 3.63 15.08
CA LYS A 51 -20.71 4.01 16.49
C LYS A 51 -21.12 5.48 16.66
N GLU A 52 -20.66 6.37 15.76
CA GLU A 52 -21.01 7.80 15.78
C GLU A 52 -22.51 8.02 15.51
N PHE A 53 -23.10 7.14 14.72
CA PHE A 53 -24.52 7.19 14.35
C PHE A 53 -25.39 6.19 15.12
N ASN A 54 -24.85 5.51 16.14
CA ASN A 54 -25.56 4.51 16.93
C ASN A 54 -26.24 3.41 16.09
N VAL A 55 -25.57 2.96 15.04
CA VAL A 55 -26.02 1.88 14.16
C VAL A 55 -24.96 0.77 14.11
N LYS A 56 -25.39 -0.43 13.72
CA LYS A 56 -24.46 -1.52 13.38
C LYS A 56 -24.36 -1.58 11.86
N CYS A 57 -23.17 -1.33 11.34
CA CYS A 57 -22.94 -1.36 9.89
C CYS A 57 -23.00 -2.79 9.32
N ASN A 58 -23.48 -2.88 8.07
CA ASN A 58 -23.52 -4.10 7.27
C ASN A 58 -22.72 -3.90 5.99
N PRO A 59 -21.39 -4.13 6.03
CA PRO A 59 -20.53 -3.94 4.86
C PRO A 59 -20.95 -4.79 3.67
N ARG A 60 -21.08 -4.16 2.50
CA ARG A 60 -21.25 -4.88 1.23
C ARG A 60 -19.95 -5.55 0.81
N PHE A 61 -18.84 -4.84 1.04
CA PHE A 61 -17.48 -5.32 0.76
C PHE A 61 -16.64 -5.21 2.02
N GLY A 62 -15.82 -6.23 2.27
CA GLY A 62 -15.07 -6.34 3.51
C GLY A 62 -15.97 -6.70 4.69
N TYR A 63 -15.54 -6.32 5.87
CA TYR A 63 -16.23 -6.62 7.12
C TYR A 63 -15.98 -5.54 8.18
N CYS A 64 -16.75 -5.59 9.27
CA CYS A 64 -16.55 -4.69 10.40
C CYS A 64 -16.58 -5.48 11.72
N LEU A 65 -15.56 -5.32 12.54
CA LEU A 65 -15.43 -5.93 13.85
C LEU A 65 -15.27 -4.81 14.90
N ASP A 66 -16.17 -4.76 15.86
CA ASP A 66 -16.15 -3.83 17.00
C ASP A 66 -15.91 -2.35 16.63
N GLY A 67 -16.44 -1.90 15.48
CA GLY A 67 -16.26 -0.54 14.98
C GLY A 67 -14.93 -0.33 14.25
N LYS A 68 -14.23 -1.40 13.89
CA LYS A 68 -13.10 -1.39 12.96
C LYS A 68 -13.56 -1.94 11.62
N ARG A 69 -13.61 -1.08 10.60
CA ARG A 69 -13.98 -1.43 9.23
C ARG A 69 -12.75 -1.92 8.49
N PHE A 70 -12.83 -3.13 7.94
CA PHE A 70 -11.81 -3.71 7.07
C PHE A 70 -12.22 -3.50 5.62
N VAL A 71 -11.52 -2.56 4.97
CA VAL A 71 -11.80 -2.16 3.59
C VAL A 71 -10.88 -2.94 2.66
N PRO A 72 -11.42 -3.62 1.64
CA PRO A 72 -10.62 -4.44 0.75
C PRO A 72 -9.73 -3.61 -0.18
N ILE A 73 -8.52 -4.13 -0.39
CA ILE A 73 -7.50 -3.61 -1.31
C ILE A 73 -6.93 -4.75 -2.14
N GLU A 74 -6.41 -4.45 -3.31
CA GLU A 74 -5.75 -5.43 -4.16
C GLU A 74 -4.26 -5.49 -3.87
N LEU A 75 -3.75 -6.70 -3.65
CA LEU A 75 -2.32 -7.00 -3.49
C LEU A 75 -1.83 -7.82 -4.67
N ILE A 76 -0.61 -7.57 -5.09
CA ILE A 76 0.11 -8.42 -6.05
C ILE A 76 1.41 -8.93 -5.43
N ASP A 77 1.58 -10.26 -5.43
CA ASP A 77 2.85 -10.90 -5.08
C ASP A 77 3.79 -10.82 -6.28
N VAL A 78 4.68 -9.84 -6.25
CA VAL A 78 5.64 -9.63 -7.34
C VAL A 78 6.74 -10.69 -7.25
N ALA A 79 7.08 -11.32 -8.37
CA ALA A 79 8.11 -12.35 -8.44
C ALA A 79 9.43 -11.88 -7.80
N GLY A 80 10.19 -12.82 -7.24
CA GLY A 80 11.42 -12.50 -6.51
C GLY A 80 12.41 -11.71 -7.35
N LEU A 81 13.02 -10.72 -6.72
CA LEU A 81 14.05 -9.88 -7.31
C LEU A 81 15.25 -10.71 -7.75
N VAL A 82 15.64 -10.56 -9.00
CA VAL A 82 16.84 -11.18 -9.58
C VAL A 82 17.81 -10.07 -10.00
N PRO A 83 19.10 -10.16 -9.67
CA PRO A 83 20.11 -9.19 -10.13
C PRO A 83 20.11 -9.01 -11.65
N GLY A 84 20.10 -7.74 -12.10
CA GLY A 84 20.03 -7.38 -13.51
C GLY A 84 18.63 -7.42 -14.10
N ALA A 85 17.59 -7.41 -13.29
CA ALA A 85 16.21 -7.31 -13.74
C ALA A 85 16.00 -6.06 -14.63
N HIS A 86 16.64 -4.93 -14.28
CA HIS A 86 16.61 -3.70 -15.07
C HIS A 86 17.21 -3.85 -16.47
N GLU A 87 18.08 -4.84 -16.71
CA GLU A 87 18.65 -5.16 -18.03
C GLU A 87 17.76 -6.14 -18.83
N GLY A 88 16.67 -6.63 -18.24
CA GLY A 88 15.77 -7.60 -18.84
C GLY A 88 16.23 -9.05 -18.69
N LYS A 89 17.17 -9.35 -17.79
CA LYS A 89 17.63 -10.71 -17.52
C LYS A 89 16.55 -11.53 -16.80
N GLY A 90 16.38 -12.76 -17.22
CA GLY A 90 15.38 -13.67 -16.66
C GLY A 90 13.94 -13.18 -16.86
N MET A 91 13.11 -13.24 -15.81
CA MET A 91 11.74 -12.72 -15.80
C MET A 91 11.68 -11.20 -15.48
N GLY A 92 12.80 -10.47 -15.61
CA GLY A 92 12.93 -9.07 -15.21
C GLY A 92 11.92 -8.13 -15.86
N ASN A 93 11.53 -8.37 -17.10
CA ASN A 93 10.51 -7.52 -17.76
C ASN A 93 9.13 -7.69 -17.11
N GLN A 94 8.71 -8.92 -16.81
CA GLN A 94 7.41 -9.16 -16.14
C GLN A 94 7.42 -8.59 -14.72
N PHE A 95 8.51 -8.79 -13.97
CA PHE A 95 8.69 -8.17 -12.65
C PHE A 95 8.51 -6.65 -12.69
N LEU A 96 9.13 -5.99 -13.67
CA LEU A 96 9.06 -4.54 -13.81
C LEU A 96 7.67 -4.07 -14.30
N ASP A 97 6.99 -4.85 -15.13
CA ASP A 97 5.62 -4.57 -15.55
C ASP A 97 4.63 -4.69 -14.39
N ASP A 98 4.78 -5.70 -13.53
CA ASP A 98 3.98 -5.88 -12.32
C ASP A 98 4.22 -4.70 -11.35
N LEU A 99 5.48 -4.31 -11.14
CA LEU A 99 5.82 -3.12 -10.35
C LEU A 99 5.23 -1.83 -10.91
N ASN A 100 5.18 -1.69 -12.24
CA ASN A 100 4.61 -0.50 -12.86
C ASN A 100 3.13 -0.32 -12.56
N GLN A 101 2.38 -1.42 -12.45
CA GLN A 101 0.96 -1.40 -12.12
C GLN A 101 0.69 -0.98 -10.66
N ALA A 102 1.59 -1.31 -9.73
CA ALA A 102 1.42 -1.01 -8.32
C ALA A 102 1.45 0.51 -8.03
N ASP A 103 0.59 0.95 -7.12
CA ASP A 103 0.53 2.35 -6.65
C ASP A 103 1.56 2.61 -5.54
N VAL A 104 1.88 1.58 -4.75
CA VAL A 104 2.84 1.60 -3.64
C VAL A 104 3.51 0.24 -3.52
N LEU A 105 4.74 0.22 -3.02
CA LEU A 105 5.50 -1.01 -2.80
C LEU A 105 5.68 -1.30 -1.31
N ILE A 106 5.48 -2.56 -0.94
CA ILE A 106 5.87 -3.12 0.35
C ILE A 106 7.09 -3.99 0.11
N HIS A 107 8.26 -3.54 0.56
CA HIS A 107 9.49 -4.30 0.46
C HIS A 107 9.68 -5.16 1.71
N ILE A 108 9.57 -6.47 1.56
CA ILE A 108 9.80 -7.44 2.64
C ILE A 108 11.29 -7.77 2.69
N ILE A 109 11.91 -7.56 3.83
CA ILE A 109 13.30 -7.95 4.09
C ILE A 109 13.37 -8.90 5.29
N ASP A 110 14.40 -9.72 5.35
CA ASP A 110 14.71 -10.59 6.49
C ASP A 110 15.56 -9.82 7.50
N ALA A 111 14.93 -9.20 8.50
CA ALA A 111 15.62 -8.43 9.54
C ALA A 111 16.59 -9.28 10.38
N SER A 112 16.38 -10.59 10.47
CA SER A 112 17.28 -11.48 11.18
C SER A 112 18.61 -11.74 10.47
N GLY A 113 18.73 -11.36 9.19
CA GLY A 113 19.92 -11.66 8.38
C GLY A 113 20.19 -13.16 8.23
N SER A 114 19.12 -13.99 8.28
CA SER A 114 19.20 -15.44 8.12
C SER A 114 19.06 -15.92 6.67
N THR A 115 19.02 -15.00 5.70
CA THR A 115 19.02 -15.29 4.27
C THR A 115 20.05 -14.42 3.55
N ASN A 116 20.92 -15.04 2.74
CA ASN A 116 21.94 -14.33 1.96
C ASN A 116 21.34 -13.62 0.72
N GLU A 117 22.17 -13.01 -0.10
CA GLU A 117 21.75 -12.28 -1.32
C GLU A 117 20.99 -13.15 -2.34
N LYS A 118 21.25 -14.47 -2.36
CA LYS A 118 20.56 -15.43 -3.23
C LYS A 118 19.27 -15.97 -2.63
N GLY A 119 18.95 -15.58 -1.38
CA GLY A 119 17.82 -16.11 -0.63
C GLY A 119 18.09 -17.48 0.00
N GLU A 120 19.34 -17.95 0.06
CA GLU A 120 19.68 -19.21 0.70
C GLU A 120 19.75 -19.03 2.23
N PRO A 121 19.32 -20.03 3.01
CA PRO A 121 19.41 -19.97 4.46
C PRO A 121 20.87 -19.89 4.94
N VAL A 122 21.11 -18.98 5.87
CA VAL A 122 22.42 -18.81 6.55
C VAL A 122 22.18 -18.64 8.05
N VAL A 123 23.25 -18.64 8.83
CA VAL A 123 23.14 -18.38 10.27
C VAL A 123 22.57 -16.99 10.50
N ALA A 124 21.66 -16.83 11.47
CA ALA A 124 21.11 -15.53 11.81
C ALA A 124 22.24 -14.52 12.11
N LEU A 125 22.04 -13.27 11.70
CA LEU A 125 23.00 -12.15 11.80
C LEU A 125 24.25 -12.26 10.90
N SER A 126 24.37 -13.28 10.05
CA SER A 126 25.52 -13.42 9.16
C SER A 126 25.39 -12.61 7.85
N TYR A 127 24.18 -12.16 7.50
CA TYR A 127 23.93 -11.32 6.33
C TYR A 127 23.38 -9.95 6.76
N ASP A 128 23.87 -8.89 6.10
CA ASP A 128 23.36 -7.52 6.36
C ASP A 128 22.11 -7.21 5.52
N PRO A 129 20.93 -7.07 6.15
CA PRO A 129 19.69 -6.78 5.42
C PRO A 129 19.68 -5.42 4.72
N SER A 130 20.60 -4.50 5.04
CA SER A 130 20.72 -3.21 4.34
C SER A 130 21.02 -3.39 2.85
N ASN A 131 21.70 -4.49 2.50
CA ASN A 131 22.02 -4.81 1.11
C ASN A 131 20.76 -5.07 0.28
N ASP A 132 19.72 -5.65 0.87
CA ASP A 132 18.45 -5.91 0.18
C ASP A 132 17.74 -4.60 -0.17
N ILE A 133 17.78 -3.62 0.75
CA ILE A 133 17.19 -2.30 0.53
C ILE A 133 17.93 -1.56 -0.59
N LYS A 134 19.26 -1.48 -0.49
CA LYS A 134 20.14 -0.82 -1.48
C LYS A 134 20.01 -1.46 -2.87
N PHE A 135 19.89 -2.78 -2.88
CA PHE A 135 19.74 -3.54 -4.11
C PHE A 135 18.41 -3.21 -4.83
N LEU A 136 17.27 -3.23 -4.12
CA LEU A 136 15.98 -2.88 -4.73
C LEU A 136 15.96 -1.43 -5.21
N GLU A 137 16.50 -0.49 -4.41
CA GLU A 137 16.61 0.91 -4.83
C GLU A 137 17.37 1.03 -6.14
N HIS A 138 18.55 0.37 -6.23
CA HIS A 138 19.37 0.41 -7.43
C HIS A 138 18.66 -0.14 -8.66
N GLU A 139 18.03 -1.30 -8.55
CA GLU A 139 17.28 -1.93 -9.66
C GLU A 139 16.15 -1.03 -10.17
N LEU A 140 15.38 -0.42 -9.26
CA LEU A 140 14.30 0.50 -9.60
C LEU A 140 14.81 1.81 -10.23
N ASP A 141 15.89 2.39 -9.69
CA ASP A 141 16.46 3.64 -10.19
C ASP A 141 17.04 3.43 -11.61
N MET A 142 17.71 2.31 -11.84
CA MET A 142 18.25 1.96 -13.16
C MET A 142 17.15 1.64 -14.17
N TRP A 143 16.07 1.03 -13.73
CA TRP A 143 14.89 0.80 -14.58
C TRP A 143 14.25 2.14 -15.01
N TYR A 144 14.02 3.06 -14.06
CA TYR A 144 13.51 4.41 -14.38
C TYR A 144 14.45 5.14 -15.35
N LEU A 145 15.75 5.12 -15.09
CA LEU A 145 16.74 5.71 -15.99
C LEU A 145 16.63 5.15 -17.41
N ARG A 146 16.52 3.83 -17.56
CA ARG A 146 16.35 3.18 -18.87
C ARG A 146 15.07 3.65 -19.58
N LEU A 147 13.96 3.76 -18.85
CA LEU A 147 12.70 4.24 -19.43
C LEU A 147 12.81 5.71 -19.87
N ILE A 148 13.45 6.55 -19.06
CA ILE A 148 13.67 7.96 -19.41
C ILE A 148 14.58 8.08 -20.62
N GLN A 149 15.67 7.34 -20.69
CA GLN A 149 16.62 7.37 -21.80
C GLN A 149 16.03 6.90 -23.14
N LYS A 150 14.97 6.10 -23.10
CA LYS A 150 14.31 5.62 -24.32
C LYS A 150 13.72 6.77 -25.12
N GLY A 151 14.38 7.10 -26.23
CA GLY A 151 13.99 8.19 -27.13
C GLY A 151 14.32 9.59 -26.64
N TRP A 152 15.12 9.74 -25.54
CA TRP A 152 15.44 11.01 -24.93
C TRP A 152 16.09 12.02 -25.88
N GLU A 153 17.10 11.62 -26.66
CA GLU A 153 17.79 12.53 -27.58
C GLU A 153 16.85 13.16 -28.61
N LYS A 154 15.96 12.36 -29.19
CA LYS A 154 14.98 12.87 -30.15
C LYS A 154 14.01 13.83 -29.48
N PHE A 155 13.52 13.48 -28.30
CA PHE A 155 12.66 14.33 -27.50
C PHE A 155 13.32 15.65 -27.15
N ALA A 156 14.57 15.62 -26.63
CA ALA A 156 15.32 16.81 -26.24
C ALA A 156 15.54 17.77 -27.43
N ARG A 157 15.86 17.25 -28.63
CA ARG A 157 15.98 18.04 -29.86
C ARG A 157 14.66 18.72 -30.22
N THR A 158 13.54 17.99 -30.17
CA THR A 158 12.22 18.52 -30.49
C THR A 158 11.83 19.64 -29.53
N VAL A 159 12.01 19.44 -28.21
CA VAL A 159 11.69 20.46 -27.19
C VAL A 159 12.53 21.72 -27.37
N ASN A 160 13.83 21.57 -27.69
CA ASN A 160 14.70 22.73 -27.92
C ASN A 160 14.33 23.51 -29.18
N GLN A 161 13.77 22.86 -30.21
CA GLN A 161 13.31 23.52 -31.44
C GLN A 161 11.95 24.21 -31.22
N GLU A 162 10.99 23.52 -30.62
CA GLU A 162 9.60 24.00 -30.46
C GLU A 162 9.41 24.92 -29.25
N LYS A 163 10.32 24.85 -28.26
CA LYS A 163 10.32 25.65 -27.02
C LYS A 163 8.97 25.64 -26.27
N PRO A 164 8.34 24.46 -26.06
CA PRO A 164 7.14 24.38 -25.24
C PRO A 164 7.45 24.64 -23.76
N GLU A 165 6.42 24.73 -22.92
CA GLU A 165 6.61 24.74 -21.47
C GLU A 165 7.29 23.42 -21.03
N LEU A 166 8.50 23.54 -20.50
CA LEU A 166 9.40 22.42 -20.23
C LEU A 166 8.76 21.31 -19.38
N HIS A 167 8.12 21.69 -18.25
CA HIS A 167 7.50 20.73 -17.34
C HIS A 167 6.35 19.96 -17.99
N LYS A 168 5.54 20.63 -18.85
CA LYS A 168 4.46 19.98 -19.60
C LYS A 168 5.01 18.98 -20.63
N ALA A 169 6.06 19.34 -21.33
CA ALA A 169 6.71 18.45 -22.30
C ALA A 169 7.30 17.21 -21.60
N VAL A 170 8.01 17.40 -20.46
CA VAL A 170 8.59 16.32 -19.67
C VAL A 170 7.50 15.42 -19.11
N ALA A 171 6.41 15.97 -18.54
CA ALA A 171 5.29 15.19 -18.03
C ALA A 171 4.64 14.33 -19.11
N LYS A 172 4.41 14.91 -20.31
CA LYS A 172 3.87 14.17 -21.45
C LYS A 172 4.77 13.03 -21.89
N GLN A 173 6.09 13.25 -21.99
CA GLN A 173 7.09 12.24 -22.36
C GLN A 173 7.13 11.09 -21.36
N LEU A 174 7.01 11.40 -20.07
CA LEU A 174 7.13 10.44 -18.97
C LEU A 174 5.78 10.02 -18.37
N SER A 175 4.69 10.21 -19.11
CA SER A 175 3.33 9.87 -18.66
C SER A 175 3.16 8.39 -18.30
N SER A 176 3.88 7.49 -18.97
CA SER A 176 3.90 6.05 -18.64
C SER A 176 4.46 5.76 -17.24
N LEU A 177 5.24 6.67 -16.68
CA LEU A 177 5.75 6.64 -15.30
C LEU A 177 4.82 7.41 -14.32
N ARG A 178 3.62 7.78 -14.75
CA ARG A 178 2.65 8.56 -13.95
C ARG A 178 3.18 9.93 -13.51
N VAL A 179 4.09 10.53 -14.28
CA VAL A 179 4.63 11.86 -14.02
C VAL A 179 3.58 12.91 -14.40
N THR A 180 3.13 13.69 -13.42
CA THR A 180 2.23 14.84 -13.62
C THR A 180 3.01 16.12 -13.96
N GLU A 181 2.32 17.15 -14.46
CA GLU A 181 2.95 18.44 -14.74
C GLU A 181 3.57 19.07 -13.48
N ASP A 182 2.86 19.00 -12.35
CA ASP A 182 3.34 19.51 -11.07
C ASP A 182 4.59 18.77 -10.60
N LEU A 183 4.58 17.44 -10.66
CA LEU A 183 5.74 16.62 -10.28
C LEU A 183 6.94 16.90 -11.19
N ALA A 184 6.73 17.05 -12.49
CA ALA A 184 7.80 17.41 -13.43
C ALA A 184 8.39 18.79 -13.08
N LYS A 185 7.53 19.77 -12.76
CA LYS A 185 7.93 21.12 -12.36
C LYS A 185 8.75 21.09 -11.06
N GLU A 186 8.23 20.44 -10.02
CA GLU A 186 8.92 20.27 -8.73
C GLU A 186 10.28 19.59 -8.89
N THR A 187 10.37 18.54 -9.73
CA THR A 187 11.62 17.83 -9.98
C THR A 187 12.65 18.72 -10.66
N ILE A 188 12.25 19.49 -11.69
CA ILE A 188 13.12 20.41 -12.42
C ILE A 188 13.66 21.49 -11.49
N GLU A 189 12.78 22.09 -10.67
CA GLU A 189 13.15 23.14 -9.71
C GLU A 189 14.08 22.60 -8.60
N LYS A 190 13.72 21.45 -7.99
CA LYS A 190 14.48 20.82 -6.92
C LYS A 190 15.90 20.47 -7.33
N LEU A 191 16.08 19.96 -8.53
CA LEU A 191 17.37 19.55 -9.07
C LEU A 191 18.10 20.70 -9.78
N ASN A 192 17.48 21.90 -9.85
CA ASN A 192 18.01 23.08 -10.55
C ASN A 192 18.48 22.74 -11.98
N LEU A 193 17.62 22.08 -12.75
CA LEU A 193 17.96 21.57 -14.08
C LEU A 193 17.97 22.67 -15.13
N ASP A 194 18.90 22.55 -16.08
CA ASP A 194 18.98 23.47 -17.22
C ASP A 194 17.72 23.37 -18.09
N LYS A 195 17.29 24.50 -18.67
CA LYS A 195 16.16 24.53 -19.61
C LYS A 195 16.48 23.82 -20.92
N ASP A 196 17.74 23.71 -21.27
CA ASP A 196 18.21 22.96 -22.42
C ASP A 196 18.37 21.48 -22.08
N LEU A 197 17.43 20.67 -22.53
CA LEU A 197 17.41 19.23 -22.30
C LEU A 197 18.60 18.49 -22.91
N MET A 198 19.29 19.07 -23.92
CA MET A 198 20.48 18.48 -24.50
C MET A 198 21.68 18.46 -23.53
N LYS A 199 21.64 19.30 -22.50
CA LYS A 199 22.64 19.31 -21.43
C LYS A 199 22.38 18.29 -20.33
N TRP A 200 21.24 17.62 -20.34
CA TRP A 200 20.93 16.59 -19.35
C TRP A 200 21.69 15.31 -19.71
N ASP A 201 22.87 15.21 -19.15
CA ASP A 201 23.71 14.02 -19.29
C ASP A 201 23.14 12.82 -18.53
N ARG A 202 23.77 11.66 -18.64
CA ARG A 202 23.34 10.45 -17.98
C ARG A 202 23.24 10.61 -16.46
N ASN A 203 24.12 11.38 -15.84
CA ASN A 203 24.12 11.58 -14.39
C ASN A 203 22.95 12.45 -13.95
N MET A 204 22.60 13.48 -14.73
CA MET A 204 21.42 14.30 -14.50
C MET A 204 20.15 13.48 -14.69
N LEU A 205 20.06 12.68 -15.76
CA LEU A 205 18.93 11.79 -16.00
C LEU A 205 18.77 10.73 -14.88
N LEU A 206 19.87 10.25 -14.30
CA LEU A 206 19.82 9.37 -13.13
C LEU A 206 19.23 10.08 -11.89
N LYS A 207 19.63 11.32 -11.63
CA LYS A 207 19.03 12.11 -10.53
C LYS A 207 17.54 12.32 -10.75
N VAL A 208 17.14 12.64 -11.97
CA VAL A 208 15.72 12.75 -12.36
C VAL A 208 14.99 11.42 -12.14
N ALA A 209 15.58 10.31 -12.57
CA ALA A 209 15.02 8.97 -12.38
C ALA A 209 14.78 8.64 -10.90
N ILE A 210 15.74 8.92 -10.03
CA ILE A 210 15.66 8.71 -8.58
C ILE A 210 14.50 9.52 -7.97
N GLU A 211 14.43 10.83 -8.29
CA GLU A 211 13.37 11.70 -7.75
C GLU A 211 11.98 11.28 -8.23
N LEU A 212 11.82 11.03 -9.52
CA LEU A 212 10.55 10.58 -10.08
C LEU A 212 10.14 9.21 -9.53
N ARG A 213 11.06 8.26 -9.40
CA ARG A 213 10.78 6.96 -8.81
C ARG A 213 10.28 7.08 -7.37
N ARG A 214 10.95 7.89 -6.55
CA ARG A 214 10.55 8.13 -5.15
C ARG A 214 9.13 8.69 -5.05
N ALA A 215 8.76 9.59 -5.95
CA ALA A 215 7.45 10.22 -5.96
C ALA A 215 6.34 9.30 -6.53
N THR A 216 6.63 8.57 -7.62
CA THR A 216 5.62 7.78 -8.34
C THR A 216 5.57 6.32 -7.91
N LYS A 217 6.58 5.82 -7.19
CA LYS A 217 6.66 4.48 -6.59
C LYS A 217 7.10 4.58 -5.13
N PRO A 218 6.26 5.17 -4.27
CA PRO A 218 6.55 5.21 -2.85
C PRO A 218 6.68 3.78 -2.30
N MET A 219 7.60 3.59 -1.35
CA MET A 219 7.92 2.29 -0.79
C MET A 219 8.05 2.37 0.72
N LEU A 220 7.53 1.38 1.43
CA LEU A 220 7.82 1.12 2.82
C LEU A 220 8.50 -0.24 2.98
N ILE A 221 9.18 -0.44 4.10
CA ILE A 221 9.96 -1.64 4.36
C ILE A 221 9.37 -2.40 5.53
N ALA A 222 8.94 -3.64 5.28
CA ALA A 222 8.53 -4.58 6.31
C ALA A 222 9.74 -5.40 6.74
N CYS A 223 10.28 -5.11 7.92
CA CYS A 223 11.38 -5.82 8.53
C CYS A 223 10.84 -7.12 9.13
N ASN A 224 10.80 -8.18 8.32
CA ASN A 224 10.21 -9.46 8.69
C ASN A 224 11.15 -10.33 9.52
N LYS A 225 10.61 -11.40 10.10
CA LYS A 225 11.28 -12.35 11.01
C LYS A 225 11.74 -11.71 12.33
N MET A 226 10.93 -10.76 12.86
CA MET A 226 11.20 -10.17 14.17
C MET A 226 11.08 -11.15 15.34
N ASP A 227 10.55 -12.34 15.08
CA ASP A 227 10.52 -13.49 15.98
C ASP A 227 11.89 -14.17 16.15
N VAL A 228 12.87 -13.85 15.31
CA VAL A 228 14.23 -14.41 15.38
C VAL A 228 15.11 -13.54 16.26
N LYS A 229 15.86 -14.17 17.17
CA LYS A 229 16.78 -13.46 18.06
C LYS A 229 17.82 -12.66 17.27
N GLY A 230 18.03 -11.39 17.65
CA GLY A 230 18.96 -10.48 17.00
C GLY A 230 18.34 -9.64 15.86
N ALA A 231 17.12 -9.94 15.44
CA ALA A 231 16.44 -9.14 14.41
C ALA A 231 16.16 -7.71 14.86
N TYR A 232 15.93 -7.50 16.17
CA TYR A 232 15.65 -6.17 16.74
C TYR A 232 16.83 -5.21 16.58
N GLU A 233 18.05 -5.68 16.83
CA GLU A 233 19.27 -4.87 16.70
C GLU A 233 19.48 -4.42 15.25
N ASN A 234 19.25 -5.31 14.29
CA ASN A 234 19.27 -4.97 12.87
C ASN A 234 18.18 -3.96 12.52
N PHE A 235 16.96 -4.17 13.00
CA PHE A 235 15.84 -3.25 12.77
C PHE A 235 16.15 -1.82 13.27
N GLU A 236 16.65 -1.66 14.51
CA GLU A 236 17.00 -0.36 15.06
C GLU A 236 18.16 0.30 14.30
N ARG A 237 19.13 -0.46 13.82
CA ARG A 237 20.21 0.03 12.97
C ARG A 237 19.67 0.50 11.61
N LEU A 238 18.88 -0.33 10.94
CA LEU A 238 18.29 0.00 9.63
C LEU A 238 17.40 1.23 9.70
N LYS A 239 16.62 1.39 10.77
CA LYS A 239 15.77 2.55 10.99
C LYS A 239 16.56 3.86 11.07
N LYS A 240 17.78 3.82 11.62
CA LYS A 240 18.69 4.96 11.66
C LYS A 240 19.40 5.21 10.31
N GLU A 241 19.69 4.15 9.56
CA GLU A 241 20.37 4.23 8.26
C GLU A 241 19.44 4.69 7.14
N PHE A 242 18.19 4.23 7.14
CA PHE A 242 17.21 4.48 6.06
C PHE A 242 16.06 5.38 6.52
N VAL A 243 16.40 6.56 7.04
CA VAL A 243 15.43 7.55 7.57
C VAL A 243 14.39 8.03 6.52
N GLN A 244 14.68 7.85 5.24
CA GLN A 244 13.79 8.20 4.13
C GLN A 244 12.63 7.21 3.96
N TYR A 245 12.66 6.05 4.61
CA TYR A 245 11.62 5.02 4.53
C TYR A 245 10.92 4.81 5.87
N ASN A 246 9.65 4.42 5.80
CA ASN A 246 8.94 3.86 6.94
C ASN A 246 9.35 2.38 7.09
N LEU A 247 10.13 2.08 8.11
CA LEU A 247 10.48 0.71 8.48
C LEU A 247 9.51 0.23 9.57
N ILE A 248 8.91 -0.94 9.36
CA ILE A 248 7.91 -1.52 10.28
C ILE A 248 8.39 -2.90 10.71
N PRO A 249 8.51 -3.15 12.02
CA PRO A 249 8.85 -4.49 12.52
C PRO A 249 7.70 -5.44 12.22
N CYS A 250 7.99 -6.62 11.68
CA CYS A 250 7.00 -7.56 11.22
C CYS A 250 7.38 -9.00 11.54
N SER A 251 6.40 -9.82 11.94
CA SER A 251 6.49 -11.27 12.00
C SER A 251 5.29 -11.85 11.25
N ALA A 252 5.48 -12.11 9.96
CA ALA A 252 4.45 -12.65 9.08
C ALA A 252 4.00 -14.07 9.50
N GLU A 253 4.92 -14.86 10.04
CA GLU A 253 4.61 -16.20 10.55
C GLU A 253 3.70 -16.14 11.78
N SER A 254 3.96 -15.21 12.70
CA SER A 254 3.11 -14.98 13.87
C SER A 254 1.72 -14.50 13.49
N GLU A 255 1.61 -13.57 12.53
CA GLU A 255 0.31 -13.13 12.03
C GLU A 255 -0.48 -14.28 11.40
N LEU A 256 0.17 -15.05 10.55
CA LEU A 256 -0.45 -16.21 9.90
C LEU A 256 -0.96 -17.21 10.94
N ALA A 257 -0.15 -17.52 11.96
CA ALA A 257 -0.52 -18.42 13.03
C ALA A 257 -1.73 -17.92 13.85
N LEU A 258 -1.77 -16.62 14.18
CA LEU A 258 -2.91 -16.02 14.88
C LEU A 258 -4.19 -16.05 14.03
N ARG A 259 -4.10 -15.70 12.74
CA ARG A 259 -5.26 -15.72 11.84
C ARG A 259 -5.79 -17.13 11.59
N GLU A 260 -4.91 -18.11 11.41
CA GLU A 260 -5.33 -19.51 11.28
C GLU A 260 -5.98 -20.01 12.59
N ALA A 261 -5.42 -19.67 13.77
CA ALA A 261 -6.03 -20.03 15.05
C ALA A 261 -7.41 -19.36 15.23
N ALA A 262 -7.57 -18.10 14.83
CA ALA A 262 -8.85 -17.40 14.86
C ALA A 262 -9.88 -18.03 13.89
N ARG A 263 -9.45 -18.35 12.65
CA ARG A 263 -10.27 -19.04 11.64
C ARG A 263 -10.81 -20.39 12.14
N HIS A 264 -9.99 -21.11 12.90
CA HIS A 264 -10.41 -22.36 13.55
C HIS A 264 -11.15 -22.15 14.89
N SER A 265 -11.52 -20.91 15.24
CA SER A 265 -12.23 -20.57 16.47
C SER A 265 -11.50 -20.96 17.76
N LEU A 266 -10.17 -21.13 17.69
CA LEU A 266 -9.33 -21.43 18.86
C LEU A 266 -9.07 -20.19 19.72
N ILE A 267 -9.01 -19.03 19.08
CA ILE A 267 -8.80 -17.72 19.71
C ILE A 267 -9.74 -16.68 19.13
N ASP A 268 -9.88 -15.57 19.81
CA ASP A 268 -10.48 -14.33 19.32
C ASP A 268 -9.36 -13.33 19.08
N TYR A 269 -9.11 -13.02 17.82
CA TYR A 269 -8.03 -12.15 17.39
C TYR A 269 -8.49 -11.25 16.25
N THR A 270 -8.25 -9.96 16.38
CA THR A 270 -8.45 -9.00 15.29
C THR A 270 -7.09 -8.53 14.75
N ALA A 271 -6.94 -8.57 13.44
CA ALA A 271 -5.69 -8.20 12.79
C ALA A 271 -5.19 -6.81 13.23
N GLY A 272 -3.90 -6.74 13.58
CA GLY A 272 -3.24 -5.52 14.03
C GLY A 272 -3.51 -5.13 15.49
N GLU A 273 -4.19 -5.96 16.26
CA GLU A 273 -4.34 -5.76 17.71
C GLU A 273 -3.12 -6.31 18.47
N ASN A 274 -2.94 -5.81 19.68
CA ASN A 274 -1.81 -6.17 20.56
C ASN A 274 -2.06 -7.39 21.43
N GLY A 275 -3.16 -8.11 21.20
CA GLY A 275 -3.54 -9.26 21.99
C GLY A 275 -4.63 -10.13 21.35
N PHE A 276 -4.90 -11.24 21.96
CA PHE A 276 -5.96 -12.18 21.59
C PHE A 276 -6.56 -12.83 22.85
N LYS A 277 -7.75 -13.41 22.72
CA LYS A 277 -8.41 -14.18 23.79
C LYS A 277 -8.50 -15.65 23.38
N ILE A 278 -8.14 -16.56 24.28
CA ILE A 278 -8.31 -18.00 24.05
C ILE A 278 -9.80 -18.33 24.18
N LYS A 279 -10.38 -19.00 23.19
CA LYS A 279 -11.77 -19.46 23.16
C LYS A 279 -11.92 -20.96 23.42
N SER A 280 -10.94 -21.73 22.98
CA SER A 280 -11.02 -23.21 23.05
C SER A 280 -10.16 -23.74 24.18
N GLU A 281 -10.74 -24.63 24.99
CA GLU A 281 -9.99 -25.41 25.98
C GLU A 281 -9.20 -26.58 25.37
N GLN A 282 -9.44 -26.88 24.08
CA GLN A 282 -8.86 -28.02 23.36
C GLN A 282 -7.50 -27.72 22.70
N LEU A 283 -6.82 -26.66 23.10
CA LEU A 283 -5.48 -26.36 22.60
C LEU A 283 -4.46 -27.38 23.04
N THR A 284 -3.67 -27.89 22.09
CA THR A 284 -2.52 -28.73 22.38
C THR A 284 -1.43 -27.92 23.10
N GLU A 285 -0.55 -28.58 23.86
CA GLU A 285 0.58 -27.91 24.52
C GLU A 285 1.50 -27.15 23.53
N LYS A 286 1.70 -27.69 22.32
CA LYS A 286 2.44 -27.00 21.26
C LYS A 286 1.78 -25.70 20.84
N GLN A 287 0.46 -25.69 20.66
CA GLN A 287 -0.30 -24.50 20.32
C GLN A 287 -0.28 -23.45 21.43
N LYS A 288 -0.43 -23.87 22.70
CA LYS A 288 -0.33 -22.98 23.85
C LYS A 288 1.05 -22.31 23.92
N ASN A 289 2.11 -23.09 23.76
CA ASN A 289 3.47 -22.58 23.77
C ASN A 289 3.73 -21.60 22.60
N ALA A 290 3.25 -21.91 21.39
CA ALA A 290 3.36 -21.01 20.25
C ALA A 290 2.59 -19.71 20.47
N LEU A 291 1.35 -19.77 20.94
CA LEU A 291 0.55 -18.59 21.25
C LEU A 291 1.17 -17.74 22.38
N ASN A 292 1.71 -18.38 23.41
CA ASN A 292 2.42 -17.67 24.47
C ASN A 292 3.69 -16.98 23.95
N PHE A 293 4.48 -17.65 23.11
CA PHE A 293 5.64 -17.05 22.45
C PHE A 293 5.24 -15.82 21.63
N ILE A 294 4.20 -15.92 20.78
CA ILE A 294 3.71 -14.79 19.99
C ILE A 294 3.27 -13.64 20.89
N LYS A 295 2.57 -13.95 21.98
CA LYS A 295 2.12 -12.94 22.93
C LYS A 295 3.30 -12.19 23.55
N THR A 296 4.28 -12.90 24.12
CA THR A 296 5.38 -12.28 24.88
C THR A 296 6.47 -11.70 23.98
N GLU A 297 6.86 -12.41 22.91
CA GLU A 297 8.00 -12.01 22.08
C GLU A 297 7.62 -11.05 20.94
N ILE A 298 6.35 -11.05 20.52
CA ILE A 298 5.88 -10.21 19.41
C ILE A 298 4.90 -9.15 19.86
N LEU A 299 3.73 -9.55 20.37
CA LEU A 299 2.66 -8.59 20.64
C LEU A 299 3.01 -7.61 21.76
N GLU A 300 3.58 -8.10 22.87
CA GLU A 300 4.01 -7.26 24.01
C GLU A 300 5.21 -6.38 23.65
N LYS A 301 6.12 -6.84 22.78
CA LYS A 301 7.33 -6.08 22.38
C LYS A 301 7.06 -5.03 21.32
N TYR A 302 6.25 -5.37 20.31
CA TYR A 302 6.07 -4.52 19.12
C TYR A 302 4.65 -3.93 19.02
N GLY A 303 3.73 -4.30 19.91
CA GLY A 303 2.35 -3.83 19.94
C GLY A 303 1.44 -4.50 18.91
N SER A 304 1.99 -5.22 17.95
CA SER A 304 1.30 -6.06 16.96
C SER A 304 2.30 -6.93 16.20
N THR A 305 1.80 -7.79 15.31
CA THR A 305 2.65 -8.57 14.39
C THR A 305 3.24 -7.74 13.25
N GLY A 306 2.80 -6.51 13.06
CA GLY A 306 3.25 -5.60 12.02
C GLY A 306 2.53 -5.72 10.68
N VAL A 307 1.98 -6.88 10.30
CA VAL A 307 1.39 -7.10 8.97
C VAL A 307 0.27 -6.12 8.66
N GLN A 308 -0.69 -5.94 9.57
CA GLN A 308 -1.77 -4.97 9.39
C GLN A 308 -1.26 -3.53 9.36
N GLN A 309 -0.29 -3.19 10.22
CA GLN A 309 0.31 -1.85 10.24
C GLN A 309 1.01 -1.52 8.92
N VAL A 310 1.67 -2.49 8.29
CA VAL A 310 2.30 -2.34 6.98
C VAL A 310 1.26 -1.94 5.92
N LEU A 311 0.11 -2.62 5.88
CA LEU A 311 -0.96 -2.32 4.93
C LEU A 311 -1.58 -0.93 5.20
N ASP A 312 -1.93 -0.65 6.46
CA ASP A 312 -2.57 0.61 6.85
C ASP A 312 -1.65 1.81 6.55
N LYS A 313 -0.35 1.71 6.88
CA LYS A 313 0.62 2.77 6.61
C LYS A 313 0.91 2.96 5.12
N ALA A 314 0.94 1.89 4.33
CA ALA A 314 1.08 1.99 2.89
C ALA A 314 -0.04 2.86 2.28
N VAL A 315 -1.27 2.70 2.76
CA VAL A 315 -2.43 3.41 2.22
C VAL A 315 -2.59 4.81 2.83
N PHE A 316 -2.54 4.92 4.17
CA PHE A 316 -2.89 6.18 4.84
C PHE A 316 -1.71 7.13 5.06
N GLU A 317 -0.50 6.61 5.31
CA GLU A 317 0.65 7.47 5.53
C GLU A 317 1.42 7.73 4.22
N LEU A 318 1.62 6.70 3.40
CA LEU A 318 2.46 6.80 2.19
C LEU A 318 1.68 7.34 1.00
N LEU A 319 0.55 6.72 0.66
CA LEU A 319 -0.35 7.21 -0.41
C LEU A 319 -1.26 8.35 0.05
N LYS A 320 -1.38 8.58 1.36
CA LYS A 320 -2.23 9.61 1.98
C LYS A 320 -3.70 9.50 1.58
N TYR A 321 -4.17 8.29 1.29
CA TYR A 321 -5.57 8.06 0.96
C TYR A 321 -6.46 8.36 2.16
N ILE A 322 -7.72 8.68 1.87
CA ILE A 322 -8.76 8.93 2.85
C ILE A 322 -9.91 7.94 2.65
N ALA A 323 -10.57 7.57 3.74
CA ALA A 323 -11.74 6.70 3.72
C ALA A 323 -13.01 7.55 3.77
N ILE A 324 -13.90 7.40 2.79
CA ILE A 324 -15.15 8.16 2.67
C ILE A 324 -16.33 7.19 2.70
N PHE A 325 -17.33 7.55 3.47
CA PHE A 325 -18.55 6.77 3.63
C PHE A 325 -19.73 7.46 2.92
N PRO A 326 -20.36 6.81 1.94
CA PRO A 326 -21.63 7.31 1.42
C PRO A 326 -22.74 7.12 2.46
N GLY A 327 -23.58 8.11 2.62
CA GLY A 327 -24.72 8.04 3.54
C GLY A 327 -25.70 9.19 3.29
N GLY A 328 -26.95 9.01 3.66
CA GLY A 328 -27.99 10.05 3.56
C GLY A 328 -28.29 10.68 4.92
N VAL A 329 -28.57 11.97 4.95
CA VAL A 329 -28.96 12.73 6.16
C VAL A 329 -30.20 12.15 6.84
N GLY A 330 -31.15 11.66 6.05
CA GLY A 330 -32.40 11.06 6.55
C GLY A 330 -32.32 9.53 6.72
N LYS A 331 -31.36 8.87 6.08
CA LYS A 331 -31.26 7.41 6.04
C LYS A 331 -29.85 6.95 5.72
N LEU A 332 -29.22 6.26 6.66
CA LEU A 332 -27.89 5.67 6.48
C LEU A 332 -27.93 4.26 5.85
N GLN A 333 -29.10 3.82 5.41
CA GLN A 333 -29.32 2.53 4.79
C GLN A 333 -29.37 2.63 3.28
N ASP A 334 -28.91 1.60 2.61
CA ASP A 334 -29.13 1.40 1.18
C ASP A 334 -30.59 0.91 0.93
N GLN A 335 -30.90 0.65 -0.34
CA GLN A 335 -32.22 0.13 -0.75
C GLN A 335 -32.53 -1.27 -0.19
N HIS A 336 -31.54 -2.01 0.26
CA HIS A 336 -31.65 -3.34 0.84
C HIS A 336 -31.68 -3.35 2.38
N GLY A 337 -31.64 -2.16 3.01
CA GLY A 337 -31.66 -2.01 4.46
C GLY A 337 -30.31 -2.16 5.16
N ASN A 338 -29.20 -2.24 4.41
CA ASN A 338 -27.86 -2.32 4.99
C ASN A 338 -27.39 -0.95 5.44
N TYR A 339 -27.01 -0.83 6.72
CA TYR A 339 -26.45 0.40 7.28
C TYR A 339 -25.01 0.60 6.85
N ILE A 340 -24.66 1.78 6.37
CA ILE A 340 -23.31 2.19 6.00
C ILE A 340 -22.61 1.07 5.20
N PRO A 341 -23.21 0.64 4.07
CA PRO A 341 -22.75 -0.58 3.38
C PRO A 341 -21.37 -0.41 2.73
N ASP A 342 -21.02 0.81 2.34
CA ASP A 342 -19.84 1.09 1.54
C ASP A 342 -18.84 1.97 2.30
N CYS A 343 -17.57 1.80 1.97
CA CYS A 343 -16.46 2.66 2.35
C CYS A 343 -15.49 2.75 1.17
N PHE A 344 -15.27 3.96 0.68
CA PHE A 344 -14.42 4.19 -0.49
C PHE A 344 -13.10 4.82 -0.10
N LEU A 345 -12.02 4.28 -0.64
CA LEU A 345 -10.70 4.88 -0.55
C LEU A 345 -10.54 5.90 -1.67
N MET A 346 -10.27 7.14 -1.30
CA MET A 346 -10.08 8.26 -2.21
C MET A 346 -8.65 8.80 -2.12
N PRO A 347 -8.04 9.24 -3.24
CA PRO A 347 -6.76 9.93 -3.20
C PRO A 347 -6.78 11.18 -2.31
N PRO A 348 -5.62 11.68 -1.85
CA PRO A 348 -5.55 12.94 -1.13
C PRO A 348 -6.10 14.11 -1.99
N ASN A 349 -6.67 15.10 -1.33
CA ASN A 349 -7.28 16.27 -1.96
C ASN A 349 -8.48 15.99 -2.89
N SER A 350 -9.05 14.79 -2.85
CA SER A 350 -10.28 14.49 -3.59
C SER A 350 -11.43 15.40 -3.15
N THR A 351 -12.21 15.84 -4.12
CA THR A 351 -13.37 16.70 -3.91
C THR A 351 -14.67 15.92 -3.79
N ALA A 352 -15.74 16.59 -3.37
CA ALA A 352 -17.08 16.00 -3.34
C ALA A 352 -17.54 15.55 -4.75
N LEU A 353 -17.12 16.27 -5.80
CA LEU A 353 -17.41 15.89 -7.19
C LEU A 353 -16.64 14.62 -7.59
N ASP A 354 -15.35 14.51 -7.21
CA ASP A 354 -14.57 13.30 -7.46
C ASP A 354 -15.21 12.08 -6.79
N PHE A 355 -15.74 12.27 -5.58
CA PHE A 355 -16.47 11.21 -4.88
C PHE A 355 -17.78 10.83 -5.59
N ALA A 356 -18.52 11.80 -6.12
CA ALA A 356 -19.70 11.52 -6.91
C ALA A 356 -19.39 10.68 -8.17
N PHE A 357 -18.32 11.01 -8.89
CA PHE A 357 -17.83 10.20 -10.01
C PHE A 357 -17.33 8.80 -9.57
N LYS A 358 -16.74 8.72 -8.38
CA LYS A 358 -16.31 7.42 -7.81
C LYS A 358 -17.48 6.50 -7.49
N LEU A 359 -18.61 7.06 -7.07
CA LEU A 359 -19.84 6.30 -6.84
C LEU A 359 -20.43 5.79 -8.17
N HIS A 360 -20.65 6.68 -9.11
CA HIS A 360 -21.12 6.36 -10.47
C HIS A 360 -20.96 7.57 -11.40
N THR A 361 -20.67 7.32 -12.68
CA THR A 361 -20.50 8.37 -13.68
C THR A 361 -21.75 9.26 -13.79
N ASP A 362 -22.96 8.69 -13.76
CA ASP A 362 -24.21 9.47 -13.82
C ASP A 362 -24.41 10.35 -12.59
N ILE A 363 -23.98 9.89 -11.40
CA ILE A 363 -24.05 10.69 -10.17
C ILE A 363 -23.11 11.88 -10.28
N GLY A 364 -21.91 11.69 -10.84
CA GLY A 364 -20.96 12.78 -11.10
C GLY A 364 -21.47 13.77 -12.12
N ASN A 365 -22.01 13.30 -13.25
CA ASN A 365 -22.54 14.15 -14.32
C ASN A 365 -23.77 14.98 -13.89
N ASN A 366 -24.61 14.42 -13.01
CA ASN A 366 -25.83 15.06 -12.51
C ASN A 366 -25.65 15.70 -11.12
N PHE A 367 -24.42 15.94 -10.70
CA PHE A 367 -24.11 16.50 -9.39
C PHE A 367 -24.72 17.90 -9.20
N ILE A 368 -25.48 18.10 -8.12
CA ILE A 368 -25.98 19.41 -7.71
C ILE A 368 -25.19 19.93 -6.51
N LYS A 369 -25.13 19.14 -5.45
CA LYS A 369 -24.44 19.45 -4.20
C LYS A 369 -24.14 18.17 -3.44
N ALA A 370 -23.22 18.25 -2.51
CA ALA A 370 -23.07 17.23 -1.47
C ALA A 370 -23.57 17.77 -0.13
N ILE A 371 -23.80 16.88 0.83
CA ILE A 371 -24.20 17.23 2.19
C ILE A 371 -23.29 16.44 3.14
N ASP A 372 -22.63 17.15 4.04
CA ASP A 372 -21.97 16.50 5.17
C ASP A 372 -23.04 16.00 6.15
N VAL A 373 -23.14 14.71 6.29
CA VAL A 373 -24.19 14.06 7.07
C VAL A 373 -24.08 14.36 8.57
N ARG A 374 -22.88 14.57 9.10
CA ARG A 374 -22.68 14.92 10.50
C ARG A 374 -23.21 16.33 10.83
N SER A 375 -22.80 17.30 10.06
CA SER A 375 -23.20 18.71 10.28
C SER A 375 -24.53 19.06 9.61
N ARG A 376 -25.03 18.19 8.73
CA ARG A 376 -26.23 18.42 7.86
C ARG A 376 -26.07 19.67 6.98
N ARG A 377 -24.85 20.11 6.71
CA ARG A 377 -24.57 21.29 5.89
C ARG A 377 -24.33 20.92 4.43
N PRO A 378 -24.90 21.67 3.48
CA PRO A 378 -24.56 21.49 2.08
C PRO A 378 -23.13 21.95 1.83
N VAL A 379 -22.41 21.23 0.98
CA VAL A 379 -21.07 21.54 0.51
C VAL A 379 -21.03 21.54 -1.02
N GLY A 380 -20.17 22.36 -1.59
CA GLY A 380 -20.04 22.50 -3.04
C GLY A 380 -19.22 21.38 -3.68
N LYS A 381 -19.18 21.40 -5.01
CA LYS A 381 -18.44 20.42 -5.81
C LYS A 381 -16.94 20.38 -5.48
N ASP A 382 -16.35 21.53 -5.15
CA ASP A 382 -14.92 21.72 -4.88
C ASP A 382 -14.57 21.52 -3.37
N TYR A 383 -15.51 21.06 -2.55
CA TYR A 383 -15.25 20.75 -1.15
C TYR A 383 -14.25 19.61 -1.05
N ILE A 384 -13.10 19.88 -0.44
CA ILE A 384 -12.04 18.88 -0.22
C ILE A 384 -12.48 17.96 0.91
N LEU A 385 -12.60 16.68 0.59
CA LEU A 385 -13.00 15.63 1.52
C LEU A 385 -11.94 15.39 2.60
N LYS A 386 -12.40 15.04 3.78
CA LYS A 386 -11.56 14.67 4.92
C LYS A 386 -11.73 13.19 5.25
N ASN A 387 -10.68 12.61 5.83
CA ASN A 387 -10.74 11.20 6.24
C ASN A 387 -11.94 10.94 7.17
N ARG A 388 -12.69 9.88 6.84
CA ARG A 388 -13.91 9.45 7.52
C ARG A 388 -15.13 10.36 7.32
N ASP A 389 -15.13 11.27 6.34
CA ASP A 389 -16.34 12.00 5.99
C ASP A 389 -17.49 11.06 5.61
N VAL A 390 -18.70 11.42 6.03
CA VAL A 390 -19.94 10.76 5.64
C VAL A 390 -20.71 11.74 4.75
N ILE A 391 -20.82 11.39 3.46
CA ILE A 391 -21.26 12.33 2.42
C ILE A 391 -22.49 11.80 1.69
N GLU A 392 -23.54 12.61 1.63
CA GLU A 392 -24.67 12.42 0.76
C GLU A 392 -24.47 13.22 -0.54
N ILE A 393 -24.68 12.58 -1.69
CA ILE A 393 -24.66 13.26 -2.99
C ILE A 393 -26.10 13.49 -3.46
N ALA A 394 -26.43 14.73 -3.73
CA ALA A 394 -27.70 15.11 -4.33
C ALA A 394 -27.51 15.34 -5.83
N THR A 395 -28.37 14.73 -6.65
CA THR A 395 -28.34 14.80 -8.12
C THR A 395 -29.61 15.40 -8.68
N SER A 396 -29.53 16.00 -9.87
CA SER A 396 -30.72 16.25 -10.70
C SER A 396 -31.28 14.90 -11.19
N LYS A 397 -32.60 14.76 -11.20
CA LYS A 397 -33.27 13.59 -11.73
C LYS A 397 -32.95 13.37 -13.20
#